data_fbada8fcd7b832c220a95f098d2f8c06
#
_entry.id   fbada8fcd7b832c220a95f098d2f8c06
#
_cell.length_a   1.000
_cell.length_b   1.000
_cell.length_c   1.000
_cell.angle_alpha   90.00
_cell.angle_beta   90.00
_cell.angle_gamma   90.00
#
_symmetry.space_group_name_H-M   'P 1'
#
loop_
_entity.id
_entity.type
_entity.pdbx_description
1 polymer ?
#
loop_
_entity_poly.entity_id
_entity_poly.type
_entity_poly.pdbx_seq_one_letter_code
_entity_poly.pdbx_strand_id
1 'polypeptide(L)'
;MIRCFLTVLFLATWIVSPAASGQSRPEATPAGSGNQGQLDASESLFTVMAAINAAGYDAELDSPSNSPLREAVRRAVAAKAPPSVEELRRFFAEHRQPDAAANLSQYISLGLCVDGPPDFRWRYRTGELAPDVESLEGFPELLARFYGEAGIAELWRQAQPAFEQALKRYHGPVLNALTLVDAYMRGSTGRTLGGRFQIYVDLLAAPNQVHTRSYRNEYFVVVTPAAEPDIDSVRHAYLHFMLDPLPVRYAQELDKKRPIIDFALGAPFLEDYYKTDFPRLATECLIKAVEARLAPASARQGMIAQALGQGFVLTPAFADGLVAYEKQEQSLRFYYPALVAGIDLKRETVRLDRVQFATQRPAPKTRMIERAVVEPTGPRKTLEEAEKLYFAEPPDLENAKAGYLQLLKETTDKPLQAKAYYGLARVALRQNDPDAAEQLLAKTLESEPDPQTKAWTAVYLGRLSEAAGERERAIERYQFALAIEGAPEKARQAARQGIEKVSGKHE
;
A
#
# COMPACT_ATOMS: atom_id res chain seq x y z
N MET A 1 58.57 -23.50 56.01
CA MET A 1 57.49 -23.98 56.86
C MET A 1 56.28 -24.15 55.93
N ILE A 2 56.12 -25.27 55.24
CA ILE A 2 55.38 -26.50 55.56
C ILE A 2 53.95 -26.19 55.98
N ARG A 3 52.96 -26.47 55.09
CA ARG A 3 51.68 -27.16 55.31
C ARG A 3 50.90 -27.10 54.01
N CYS A 4 50.77 -28.14 53.35
CA CYS A 4 49.93 -29.36 53.40
C CYS A 4 48.64 -29.21 52.60
N PHE A 5 48.58 -30.00 51.60
CA PHE A 5 47.45 -30.34 50.73
C PHE A 5 46.31 -31.04 51.47
N LEU A 6 45.09 -30.78 51.10
CA LEU A 6 43.99 -31.72 51.25
C LEU A 6 43.12 -31.75 50.00
N THR A 7 43.23 -32.83 49.29
CA THR A 7 42.47 -33.22 48.11
C THR A 7 41.16 -33.83 48.60
N VAL A 8 40.00 -33.30 48.18
CA VAL A 8 38.70 -33.96 48.34
C VAL A 8 38.19 -34.40 46.98
N LEU A 9 38.08 -35.71 46.82
CA LEU A 9 37.55 -36.42 45.68
C LEU A 9 36.00 -36.45 45.81
N PHE A 10 35.25 -35.84 44.88
CA PHE A 10 33.82 -36.06 44.73
C PHE A 10 33.56 -36.96 43.54
N LEU A 11 33.07 -38.16 43.81
CA LEU A 11 32.46 -39.07 42.84
C LEU A 11 31.09 -38.48 42.39
N ALA A 12 30.95 -38.14 41.13
CA ALA A 12 29.69 -37.81 40.52
C ALA A 12 29.13 -39.05 39.82
N THR A 13 28.03 -39.57 40.35
CA THR A 13 27.24 -40.63 39.72
C THR A 13 26.44 -40.06 38.54
N TRP A 14 26.65 -40.66 37.37
CA TRP A 14 25.86 -40.36 36.15
C TRP A 14 24.49 -41.05 36.25
N ILE A 15 23.41 -40.24 36.29
CA ILE A 15 22.05 -40.68 36.08
C ILE A 15 21.77 -40.48 34.59
N VAL A 16 21.63 -41.59 33.87
CA VAL A 16 21.17 -41.60 32.46
C VAL A 16 19.66 -41.49 32.48
N SER A 17 19.12 -40.38 32.02
CA SER A 17 17.70 -40.23 31.65
C SER A 17 17.52 -40.51 30.15
N PRO A 18 16.46 -41.21 29.74
CA PRO A 18 16.23 -41.53 28.35
C PRO A 18 15.79 -40.30 27.56
N ALA A 19 16.40 -40.09 26.39
CA ALA A 19 16.10 -39.04 25.45
C ALA A 19 14.67 -39.20 24.91
N ALA A 20 13.82 -38.20 25.18
CA ALA A 20 12.60 -38.01 24.44
C ALA A 20 12.97 -37.50 23.03
N SER A 21 12.59 -38.27 22.02
CA SER A 21 12.70 -37.89 20.60
C SER A 21 11.72 -36.74 20.32
N GLY A 22 12.20 -35.51 20.50
CA GLY A 22 11.54 -34.32 20.02
C GLY A 22 11.77 -34.21 18.51
N GLN A 23 10.70 -34.37 17.73
CA GLN A 23 10.71 -33.98 16.32
C GLN A 23 11.05 -32.51 16.23
N SER A 24 12.21 -32.20 15.66
CA SER A 24 12.62 -30.87 15.31
C SER A 24 11.67 -30.34 14.23
N ARG A 25 10.89 -29.34 14.62
CA ARG A 25 10.16 -28.44 13.71
C ARG A 25 11.19 -27.85 12.74
N PRO A 26 10.97 -27.85 11.43
CA PRO A 26 11.90 -27.16 10.53
C PRO A 26 11.89 -25.68 10.91
N GLU A 27 13.04 -25.20 11.36
CA GLU A 27 13.31 -23.76 11.49
C GLU A 27 13.12 -23.11 10.12
N ALA A 28 12.24 -22.12 10.06
CA ALA A 28 12.15 -21.24 8.91
C ALA A 28 13.55 -20.63 8.67
N THR A 29 14.11 -20.91 7.53
CA THR A 29 15.42 -20.40 7.11
C THR A 29 15.38 -18.87 7.20
N PRO A 30 16.26 -18.22 7.99
CA PRO A 30 16.30 -16.77 8.01
C PRO A 30 16.74 -16.30 6.61
N ALA A 31 15.96 -15.41 6.02
CA ALA A 31 16.23 -14.78 4.73
C ALA A 31 17.66 -14.22 4.74
N GLY A 32 18.50 -14.74 3.85
CA GLY A 32 19.90 -14.42 3.74
C GLY A 32 20.16 -12.94 3.58
N SER A 33 21.09 -12.44 4.36
CA SER A 33 21.61 -11.08 4.29
C SER A 33 22.47 -10.89 3.04
N GLY A 34 22.00 -10.14 2.09
CA GLY A 34 22.73 -9.74 0.89
C GLY A 34 21.75 -9.36 -0.22
N ASN A 35 22.11 -8.49 -1.13
CA ASN A 35 21.33 -7.98 -2.27
C ASN A 35 20.58 -9.05 -3.12
N GLN A 36 20.72 -10.33 -2.82
CA GLN A 36 20.02 -11.45 -3.48
C GLN A 36 18.54 -11.58 -3.08
N GLY A 37 18.08 -10.94 -2.00
CA GLY A 37 16.72 -11.08 -1.50
C GLY A 37 15.69 -10.04 -2.02
N GLN A 38 16.09 -9.13 -2.92
CA GLN A 38 15.18 -8.10 -3.44
C GLN A 38 14.42 -8.52 -4.70
N LEU A 39 14.83 -9.58 -5.38
CA LEU A 39 14.20 -10.10 -6.59
C LEU A 39 13.87 -11.58 -6.38
N ASP A 40 12.61 -11.95 -6.46
CA ASP A 40 12.15 -13.30 -6.14
C ASP A 40 10.86 -13.67 -6.90
N ALA A 41 10.39 -14.90 -6.72
CA ALA A 41 9.08 -15.38 -7.12
C ALA A 41 8.28 -15.75 -5.86
N SER A 42 6.96 -15.55 -5.89
CA SER A 42 6.09 -15.78 -4.74
C SER A 42 5.09 -16.89 -5.03
N GLU A 43 5.09 -17.93 -4.19
CA GLU A 43 4.09 -19.01 -4.29
C GLU A 43 2.68 -18.51 -3.98
N SER A 44 2.54 -17.52 -3.09
CA SER A 44 1.24 -16.88 -2.83
C SER A 44 0.72 -16.16 -4.08
N LEU A 45 1.55 -15.34 -4.75
CA LEU A 45 1.18 -14.71 -6.02
C LEU A 45 0.87 -15.74 -7.10
N PHE A 46 1.71 -16.78 -7.25
CA PHE A 46 1.47 -17.86 -8.20
C PHE A 46 0.11 -18.53 -7.97
N THR A 47 -0.23 -18.80 -6.71
CA THR A 47 -1.52 -19.45 -6.36
C THR A 47 -2.69 -18.53 -6.68
N VAL A 48 -2.63 -17.27 -6.32
CA VAL A 48 -3.68 -16.28 -6.64
C VAL A 48 -3.85 -16.15 -8.14
N MET A 49 -2.75 -16.03 -8.90
CA MET A 49 -2.81 -15.96 -10.35
C MET A 49 -3.35 -17.25 -10.99
N ALA A 50 -2.98 -18.41 -10.49
CA ALA A 50 -3.55 -19.69 -10.94
C ALA A 50 -5.06 -19.75 -10.68
N ALA A 51 -5.52 -19.31 -9.51
CA ALA A 51 -6.93 -19.28 -9.12
C ALA A 51 -7.76 -18.36 -10.03
N ILE A 52 -7.34 -17.13 -10.27
CA ILE A 52 -8.08 -16.20 -11.16
C ILE A 52 -8.04 -16.66 -12.63
N ASN A 53 -6.93 -17.25 -13.09
CA ASN A 53 -6.87 -17.85 -14.42
C ASN A 53 -7.87 -19.02 -14.57
N ALA A 54 -8.05 -19.85 -13.54
CA ALA A 54 -9.06 -20.89 -13.51
C ALA A 54 -10.50 -20.33 -13.43
N ALA A 55 -10.64 -19.16 -12.80
CA ALA A 55 -11.92 -18.45 -12.67
C ALA A 55 -12.37 -17.69 -13.94
N GLY A 56 -11.51 -17.59 -14.96
CA GLY A 56 -11.86 -16.91 -16.23
C GLY A 56 -11.17 -15.57 -16.45
N TYR A 57 -10.00 -15.35 -15.82
CA TYR A 57 -9.15 -14.22 -16.14
C TYR A 57 -8.47 -14.43 -17.50
N ASP A 58 -9.02 -13.81 -18.55
CA ASP A 58 -8.64 -14.05 -19.95
C ASP A 58 -7.92 -12.86 -20.61
N ALA A 59 -7.48 -11.85 -19.83
CA ALA A 59 -6.84 -10.67 -20.38
C ALA A 59 -5.57 -11.04 -21.19
N GLU A 60 -5.51 -10.54 -22.42
CA GLU A 60 -4.37 -10.66 -23.33
C GLU A 60 -3.84 -12.09 -23.54
N LEU A 61 -4.72 -13.12 -23.56
CA LEU A 61 -4.28 -14.51 -23.75
C LEU A 61 -3.56 -14.74 -25.08
N ASP A 62 -3.93 -14.02 -26.14
CA ASP A 62 -3.34 -14.14 -27.46
C ASP A 62 -2.05 -13.33 -27.65
N SER A 63 -1.59 -12.64 -26.61
CA SER A 63 -0.37 -11.84 -26.69
C SER A 63 0.87 -12.71 -26.86
N PRO A 64 1.77 -12.39 -27.81
CA PRO A 64 3.03 -13.13 -27.99
C PRO A 64 3.99 -12.95 -26.82
N SER A 65 3.74 -11.99 -25.93
CA SER A 65 4.52 -11.76 -24.72
C SER A 65 4.07 -12.60 -23.52
N ASN A 66 2.98 -13.38 -23.64
CA ASN A 66 2.55 -14.30 -22.60
C ASN A 66 3.62 -15.35 -22.28
N SER A 67 3.71 -15.73 -21.01
CA SER A 67 4.50 -16.89 -20.61
C SER A 67 3.78 -18.18 -21.04
N PRO A 68 4.48 -19.14 -21.66
CA PRO A 68 3.91 -20.49 -21.92
C PRO A 68 3.45 -21.18 -20.64
N LEU A 69 4.01 -20.82 -19.48
CA LEU A 69 3.62 -21.36 -18.19
C LEU A 69 2.16 -21.05 -17.84
N ARG A 70 1.65 -19.87 -18.19
CA ARG A 70 0.26 -19.46 -17.95
C ARG A 70 -0.72 -20.46 -18.57
N GLU A 71 -0.52 -20.81 -19.83
CA GLU A 71 -1.36 -21.78 -20.53
C GLU A 71 -1.21 -23.20 -19.95
N ALA A 72 0.03 -23.61 -19.63
CA ALA A 72 0.30 -24.92 -19.04
C ALA A 72 -0.42 -25.09 -17.69
N VAL A 73 -0.38 -24.09 -16.81
CA VAL A 73 -1.09 -24.09 -15.53
C VAL A 73 -2.61 -24.12 -15.73
N ARG A 74 -3.15 -23.30 -16.65
CA ARG A 74 -4.59 -23.31 -16.97
C ARG A 74 -5.06 -24.70 -17.39
N ARG A 75 -4.34 -25.35 -18.28
CA ARG A 75 -4.65 -26.72 -18.76
C ARG A 75 -4.55 -27.75 -17.64
N ALA A 76 -3.52 -27.67 -16.79
CA ALA A 76 -3.33 -28.60 -15.70
C ALA A 76 -4.45 -28.49 -14.65
N VAL A 77 -4.87 -27.28 -14.30
CA VAL A 77 -5.99 -27.04 -13.39
C VAL A 77 -7.31 -27.52 -14.01
N ALA A 78 -7.56 -27.19 -15.28
CA ALA A 78 -8.77 -27.63 -15.97
C ALA A 78 -8.89 -29.17 -16.04
N ALA A 79 -7.77 -29.88 -16.25
CA ALA A 79 -7.74 -31.34 -16.28
C ALA A 79 -8.07 -32.00 -14.92
N LYS A 80 -7.75 -31.34 -13.79
CA LYS A 80 -8.08 -31.78 -12.43
C LYS A 80 -9.54 -31.48 -12.05
N ALA A 81 -10.14 -30.44 -12.68
CA ALA A 81 -11.51 -29.97 -12.42
C ALA A 81 -11.80 -29.77 -10.91
N PRO A 82 -11.02 -28.95 -10.17
CA PRO A 82 -11.22 -28.79 -8.74
C PRO A 82 -12.61 -28.22 -8.42
N PRO A 83 -13.34 -28.74 -7.42
CA PRO A 83 -14.68 -28.27 -7.04
C PRO A 83 -14.72 -26.76 -6.70
N SER A 84 -13.66 -26.23 -6.08
CA SER A 84 -13.53 -24.81 -5.73
C SER A 84 -13.53 -23.86 -6.92
N VAL A 85 -13.26 -24.33 -8.14
CA VAL A 85 -13.21 -23.45 -9.34
C VAL A 85 -14.56 -22.79 -9.62
N GLU A 86 -15.69 -23.47 -9.34
CA GLU A 86 -17.01 -22.87 -9.55
C GLU A 86 -17.29 -21.71 -8.57
N GLU A 87 -16.86 -21.85 -7.32
CA GLU A 87 -16.95 -20.76 -6.34
C GLU A 87 -15.99 -19.61 -6.70
N LEU A 88 -14.77 -19.94 -7.18
CA LEU A 88 -13.82 -18.94 -7.68
C LEU A 88 -14.39 -18.14 -8.86
N ARG A 89 -15.06 -18.78 -9.80
CA ARG A 89 -15.72 -18.10 -10.94
C ARG A 89 -16.78 -17.10 -10.47
N ARG A 90 -17.62 -17.54 -9.53
CA ARG A 90 -18.64 -16.68 -8.94
C ARG A 90 -18.02 -15.49 -8.22
N PHE A 91 -17.06 -15.75 -7.34
CA PHE A 91 -16.34 -14.70 -6.61
C PHE A 91 -15.64 -13.71 -7.56
N PHE A 92 -14.93 -14.22 -8.56
CA PHE A 92 -14.25 -13.40 -9.55
C PHE A 92 -15.20 -12.51 -10.35
N ALA A 93 -16.38 -13.04 -10.73
CA ALA A 93 -17.42 -12.29 -11.44
C ALA A 93 -18.05 -11.19 -10.57
N GLU A 94 -18.32 -11.48 -9.29
CA GLU A 94 -18.91 -10.56 -8.33
C GLU A 94 -17.96 -9.37 -7.98
N HIS A 95 -16.64 -9.61 -8.02
CA HIS A 95 -15.63 -8.61 -7.68
C HIS A 95 -14.90 -8.04 -8.92
N ARG A 96 -15.50 -8.20 -10.09
CA ARG A 96 -14.91 -7.74 -11.35
C ARG A 96 -14.84 -6.23 -11.41
N GLN A 97 -13.64 -5.70 -11.72
CA GLN A 97 -13.44 -4.27 -11.98
C GLN A 97 -13.71 -3.96 -13.47
N PRO A 98 -14.19 -2.73 -13.77
CA PRO A 98 -14.46 -2.30 -15.16
C PRO A 98 -13.22 -2.32 -16.06
N ASP A 99 -12.07 -1.89 -15.52
CA ASP A 99 -10.77 -1.93 -16.21
C ASP A 99 -10.06 -3.27 -15.96
N ALA A 100 -9.62 -3.94 -17.00
CA ALA A 100 -8.92 -5.21 -16.92
C ALA A 100 -7.62 -5.14 -16.09
N ALA A 101 -6.90 -4.02 -16.14
CA ALA A 101 -5.71 -3.84 -15.33
C ALA A 101 -6.04 -3.57 -13.86
N ALA A 102 -7.12 -2.83 -13.58
CA ALA A 102 -7.63 -2.67 -12.22
C ALA A 102 -8.09 -4.01 -11.64
N ASN A 103 -8.74 -4.84 -12.48
CA ASN A 103 -9.17 -6.18 -12.08
C ASN A 103 -8.00 -7.09 -11.72
N LEU A 104 -6.91 -7.11 -12.51
CA LEU A 104 -5.69 -7.84 -12.15
C LEU A 104 -5.04 -7.27 -10.89
N SER A 105 -5.00 -5.97 -10.80
CA SER A 105 -4.31 -5.20 -9.78
C SER A 105 -4.78 -5.53 -8.35
N GLN A 106 -6.09 -5.71 -8.13
CA GLN A 106 -6.63 -6.09 -6.81
C GLN A 106 -6.17 -7.49 -6.37
N TYR A 107 -6.06 -8.45 -7.31
CA TYR A 107 -5.57 -9.80 -7.00
C TYR A 107 -4.06 -9.84 -6.79
N ILE A 108 -3.30 -9.00 -7.46
CA ILE A 108 -1.88 -8.79 -7.13
C ILE A 108 -1.76 -8.24 -5.70
N SER A 109 -2.55 -7.23 -5.33
CA SER A 109 -2.60 -6.69 -3.98
C SER A 109 -2.93 -7.77 -2.95
N LEU A 110 -3.92 -8.62 -3.23
CA LEU A 110 -4.28 -9.74 -2.37
C LEU A 110 -3.10 -10.70 -2.20
N GLY A 111 -2.44 -11.12 -3.28
CA GLY A 111 -1.30 -12.03 -3.23
C GLY A 111 -0.11 -11.50 -2.42
N LEU A 112 0.03 -10.16 -2.34
CA LEU A 112 1.04 -9.49 -1.51
C LEU A 112 0.60 -9.35 -0.04
N CYS A 113 -0.70 -9.37 0.23
CA CYS A 113 -1.27 -9.17 1.57
C CYS A 113 -1.59 -10.47 2.31
N VAL A 114 -1.37 -11.64 1.70
CA VAL A 114 -1.58 -12.95 2.35
C VAL A 114 -0.27 -13.66 2.61
N ASP A 115 -0.19 -14.34 3.76
CA ASP A 115 0.82 -15.34 4.06
C ASP A 115 0.26 -16.72 3.74
N GLY A 116 1.04 -17.53 3.15
CA GLY A 116 0.68 -18.89 2.78
C GLY A 116 1.71 -19.46 1.82
N PRO A 117 1.50 -20.61 1.20
CA PRO A 117 0.55 -21.65 1.52
C PRO A 117 0.84 -22.43 2.81
N PRO A 118 -0.02 -23.37 3.26
CA PRO A 118 -1.28 -23.75 2.63
C PRO A 118 -2.50 -22.96 3.09
N ASP A 119 -2.43 -22.22 4.21
CA ASP A 119 -3.59 -21.69 4.92
C ASP A 119 -4.00 -20.28 4.46
N PHE A 120 -3.20 -19.58 3.71
CA PHE A 120 -3.42 -18.21 3.21
C PHE A 120 -4.11 -17.29 4.23
N ARG A 121 -3.32 -16.72 5.16
CA ARG A 121 -3.81 -15.78 6.19
C ARG A 121 -3.45 -14.36 5.85
N TRP A 122 -4.29 -13.41 6.24
CA TRP A 122 -3.98 -12.00 6.08
C TRP A 122 -2.70 -11.63 6.87
N ARG A 123 -1.76 -10.96 6.20
CA ARG A 123 -0.54 -10.41 6.82
C ARG A 123 -0.84 -9.22 7.72
N TYR A 124 -1.87 -8.46 7.34
CA TYR A 124 -2.25 -7.22 7.98
C TYR A 124 -3.61 -7.40 8.65
N ARG A 125 -3.85 -6.64 9.71
CA ARG A 125 -5.16 -6.65 10.37
C ARG A 125 -6.20 -6.02 9.44
N THR A 126 -7.46 -6.40 9.56
CA THR A 126 -8.56 -5.96 8.67
C THR A 126 -8.64 -4.43 8.51
N GLY A 127 -8.40 -3.64 9.55
CA GLY A 127 -8.38 -2.17 9.44
C GLY A 127 -7.12 -1.55 8.83
N GLU A 128 -6.15 -2.36 8.42
CA GLU A 128 -4.88 -1.95 7.81
C GLU A 128 -4.75 -2.45 6.36
N LEU A 129 -5.72 -3.22 5.88
CA LEU A 129 -5.77 -3.67 4.49
C LEU A 129 -6.07 -2.48 3.58
N ALA A 130 -5.46 -2.51 2.40
CA ALA A 130 -5.78 -1.53 1.38
C ALA A 130 -7.24 -1.72 0.90
N PRO A 131 -7.95 -0.65 0.50
CA PRO A 131 -9.36 -0.76 0.08
C PRO A 131 -9.60 -1.76 -1.04
N ASP A 132 -8.64 -1.93 -1.96
CA ASP A 132 -8.70 -2.90 -3.05
C ASP A 132 -8.60 -4.36 -2.57
N VAL A 133 -8.05 -4.60 -1.38
CA VAL A 133 -7.92 -5.92 -0.77
C VAL A 133 -9.09 -6.21 0.17
N GLU A 134 -9.57 -5.20 0.90
CA GLU A 134 -10.73 -5.36 1.78
C GLU A 134 -11.99 -5.88 1.05
N SER A 135 -12.15 -5.48 -0.22
CA SER A 135 -13.27 -5.97 -1.06
C SER A 135 -13.19 -7.48 -1.35
N LEU A 136 -12.03 -8.10 -1.19
CA LEU A 136 -11.78 -9.51 -1.47
C LEU A 136 -11.81 -10.40 -0.20
N GLU A 137 -12.49 -9.95 0.85
CA GLU A 137 -12.72 -10.77 2.04
C GLU A 137 -13.38 -12.11 1.68
N GLY A 138 -12.90 -13.21 2.29
CA GLY A 138 -13.35 -14.58 1.96
C GLY A 138 -12.55 -15.24 0.84
N PHE A 139 -11.76 -14.50 0.05
CA PHE A 139 -10.93 -15.13 -0.98
C PHE A 139 -9.79 -15.99 -0.41
N PRO A 140 -9.12 -15.65 0.70
CA PRO A 140 -8.05 -16.48 1.26
C PRO A 140 -8.51 -17.90 1.65
N GLU A 141 -9.69 -18.06 2.20
CA GLU A 141 -10.27 -19.37 2.56
C GLU A 141 -10.58 -20.19 1.31
N LEU A 142 -11.09 -19.55 0.27
CA LEU A 142 -11.33 -20.16 -1.03
C LEU A 142 -10.02 -20.55 -1.72
N LEU A 143 -8.99 -19.70 -1.60
CA LEU A 143 -7.66 -19.95 -2.12
C LEU A 143 -6.99 -21.17 -1.45
N ALA A 144 -7.15 -21.32 -0.13
CA ALA A 144 -6.62 -22.45 0.62
C ALA A 144 -7.24 -23.78 0.16
N ARG A 145 -8.55 -23.83 -0.08
CA ARG A 145 -9.23 -24.99 -0.66
C ARG A 145 -8.72 -25.29 -2.07
N PHE A 146 -8.66 -24.27 -2.92
CA PHE A 146 -8.15 -24.40 -4.29
C PHE A 146 -6.70 -24.90 -4.33
N TYR A 147 -5.85 -24.44 -3.44
CA TYR A 147 -4.45 -24.87 -3.35
C TYR A 147 -4.34 -26.39 -3.19
N GLY A 148 -5.12 -26.98 -2.27
CA GLY A 148 -5.14 -28.42 -2.04
C GLY A 148 -5.76 -29.19 -3.21
N GLU A 149 -6.97 -28.79 -3.65
CA GLU A 149 -7.75 -29.49 -4.67
C GLU A 149 -7.07 -29.46 -6.06
N ALA A 150 -6.52 -28.32 -6.45
CA ALA A 150 -5.81 -28.18 -7.72
C ALA A 150 -4.37 -28.73 -7.66
N GLY A 151 -3.84 -29.06 -6.46
CA GLY A 151 -2.47 -29.53 -6.28
C GLY A 151 -1.44 -28.48 -6.68
N ILE A 152 -1.64 -27.25 -6.24
CA ILE A 152 -0.82 -26.10 -6.62
C ILE A 152 0.63 -26.28 -6.18
N ALA A 153 0.91 -26.90 -5.04
CA ALA A 153 2.27 -27.19 -4.59
C ALA A 153 3.10 -27.93 -5.66
N GLU A 154 2.51 -28.90 -6.33
CA GLU A 154 3.18 -29.64 -7.40
C GLU A 154 3.35 -28.78 -8.65
N LEU A 155 2.34 -28.00 -9.04
CA LEU A 155 2.43 -27.09 -10.17
C LEU A 155 3.49 -26.01 -9.93
N TRP A 156 3.58 -25.49 -8.71
CA TRP A 156 4.60 -24.55 -8.30
C TRP A 156 6.01 -25.13 -8.41
N ARG A 157 6.19 -26.37 -7.93
CA ARG A 157 7.47 -27.08 -8.05
C ARG A 157 7.87 -27.29 -9.52
N GLN A 158 6.92 -27.62 -10.39
CA GLN A 158 7.15 -27.78 -11.83
C GLN A 158 7.44 -26.44 -12.53
N ALA A 159 6.92 -25.34 -12.01
CA ALA A 159 7.12 -24.00 -12.54
C ALA A 159 8.51 -23.40 -12.21
N GLN A 160 9.20 -23.91 -11.18
CA GLN A 160 10.49 -23.37 -10.70
C GLN A 160 11.52 -23.11 -11.82
N PRO A 161 11.76 -24.00 -12.79
CA PRO A 161 12.73 -23.74 -13.85
C PRO A 161 12.38 -22.51 -14.71
N ALA A 162 11.09 -22.26 -14.94
CA ALA A 162 10.65 -21.08 -15.70
C ALA A 162 10.86 -19.79 -14.91
N PHE A 163 10.58 -19.82 -13.59
CA PHE A 163 10.85 -18.69 -12.70
C PHE A 163 12.36 -18.43 -12.57
N GLU A 164 13.18 -19.44 -12.40
CA GLU A 164 14.63 -19.29 -12.36
C GLU A 164 15.19 -18.65 -13.63
N GLN A 165 14.69 -19.05 -14.80
CA GLN A 165 15.07 -18.43 -16.05
C GLN A 165 14.65 -16.96 -16.13
N ALA A 166 13.45 -16.63 -15.70
CA ALA A 166 12.94 -15.26 -15.67
C ALA A 166 13.77 -14.40 -14.68
N LEU A 167 14.01 -14.89 -13.47
CA LEU A 167 14.81 -14.21 -12.45
C LEU A 167 16.22 -13.91 -12.94
N LYS A 168 16.88 -14.86 -13.65
CA LYS A 168 18.21 -14.65 -14.24
C LYS A 168 18.22 -13.48 -15.24
N ARG A 169 17.15 -13.30 -16.04
CA ARG A 169 17.04 -12.18 -16.98
C ARG A 169 16.97 -10.82 -16.29
N TYR A 170 16.29 -10.74 -15.15
CA TYR A 170 16.11 -9.50 -14.39
C TYR A 170 17.31 -9.19 -13.47
N HIS A 171 17.99 -10.18 -12.93
CA HIS A 171 18.95 -10.02 -11.83
C HIS A 171 20.04 -8.97 -12.11
N GLY A 172 20.79 -9.13 -13.19
CA GLY A 172 21.89 -8.20 -13.54
C GLY A 172 21.39 -6.78 -13.83
N PRO A 173 20.43 -6.61 -14.74
CA PRO A 173 19.85 -5.30 -15.05
C PRO A 173 19.24 -4.58 -13.85
N VAL A 174 18.49 -5.28 -13.00
CA VAL A 174 17.91 -4.71 -11.77
C VAL A 174 19.01 -4.25 -10.83
N LEU A 175 19.99 -5.12 -10.53
CA LEU A 175 21.09 -4.76 -9.64
C LEU A 175 21.81 -3.51 -10.11
N ASN A 176 22.10 -3.40 -11.41
CA ASN A 176 22.74 -2.23 -12.00
C ASN A 176 21.89 -0.96 -11.84
N ALA A 177 20.58 -1.06 -12.10
CA ALA A 177 19.67 0.08 -11.99
C ALA A 177 19.54 0.59 -10.56
N LEU A 178 19.39 -0.30 -9.58
CA LEU A 178 19.30 0.06 -8.17
C LEU A 178 20.62 0.66 -7.65
N THR A 179 21.76 0.05 -8.02
CA THR A 179 23.11 0.56 -7.65
C THR A 179 23.34 1.97 -8.23
N LEU A 180 22.90 2.23 -9.45
CA LEU A 180 23.00 3.55 -10.09
C LEU A 180 22.20 4.60 -9.32
N VAL A 181 20.98 4.27 -8.91
CA VAL A 181 20.14 5.15 -8.10
C VAL A 181 20.77 5.38 -6.73
N ASP A 182 21.22 4.34 -6.03
CA ASP A 182 21.88 4.47 -4.72
C ASP A 182 23.11 5.36 -4.78
N ALA A 183 23.95 5.18 -5.79
CA ALA A 183 25.12 6.02 -6.02
C ALA A 183 24.75 7.49 -6.26
N TYR A 184 23.71 7.75 -7.07
CA TYR A 184 23.24 9.09 -7.33
C TYR A 184 22.63 9.74 -6.08
N MET A 185 21.83 9.03 -5.34
CA MET A 185 21.17 9.50 -4.11
C MET A 185 22.16 9.73 -2.95
N ARG A 186 23.38 9.16 -3.03
CA ARG A 186 24.42 9.17 -1.96
C ARG A 186 23.84 8.72 -0.62
N GLY A 187 22.98 7.74 -0.66
CA GLY A 187 22.36 7.14 0.50
C GLY A 187 22.52 5.63 0.43
N SER A 188 22.91 5.00 1.53
CA SER A 188 22.81 3.56 1.60
C SER A 188 21.35 3.17 1.60
N THR A 189 21.02 2.23 0.73
CA THR A 189 19.77 1.52 0.53
C THR A 189 18.80 1.52 1.71
N GLY A 190 17.53 1.38 1.44
CA GLY A 190 16.35 1.32 2.31
C GLY A 190 16.46 0.86 3.77
N ARG A 191 17.59 0.29 4.18
CA ARG A 191 17.91 0.00 5.58
C ARG A 191 17.94 1.25 6.47
N THR A 192 18.33 2.40 5.93
CA THR A 192 18.38 3.68 6.67
C THR A 192 16.99 4.28 6.88
N LEU A 193 15.99 3.87 6.08
CA LEU A 193 14.60 4.31 6.20
C LEU A 193 13.73 3.29 6.94
N GLY A 194 14.28 2.12 7.32
CA GLY A 194 13.52 1.03 7.95
C GLY A 194 12.53 0.34 7.01
N GLY A 195 12.59 0.63 5.71
CA GLY A 195 11.70 0.06 4.70
C GLY A 195 12.33 -1.13 3.97
N ARG A 196 11.48 -1.96 3.36
CA ARG A 196 11.86 -3.08 2.50
C ARG A 196 11.37 -2.83 1.09
N PHE A 197 12.26 -2.94 0.10
CA PHE A 197 11.92 -2.93 -1.32
C PHE A 197 12.03 -4.36 -1.86
N GLN A 198 10.95 -4.86 -2.47
CA GLN A 198 10.86 -6.24 -2.93
C GLN A 198 10.27 -6.28 -4.34
N ILE A 199 10.95 -7.01 -5.24
CA ILE A 199 10.50 -7.23 -6.60
C ILE A 199 10.07 -8.69 -6.73
N TYR A 200 8.87 -8.95 -7.26
CA TYR A 200 8.41 -10.27 -7.63
C TYR A 200 8.22 -10.37 -9.14
N VAL A 201 8.66 -11.49 -9.70
CA VAL A 201 8.34 -11.86 -11.07
C VAL A 201 7.09 -12.73 -11.04
N ASP A 202 6.08 -12.35 -11.78
CA ASP A 202 4.89 -13.16 -12.05
C ASP A 202 4.88 -13.64 -13.51
N LEU A 203 4.55 -14.91 -13.74
CA LEU A 203 4.52 -15.51 -15.08
C LEU A 203 3.10 -15.91 -15.52
N LEU A 204 2.08 -15.68 -14.70
CA LEU A 204 0.69 -16.09 -14.97
C LEU A 204 -0.24 -14.92 -15.25
N ALA A 205 0.20 -13.69 -15.01
CA ALA A 205 -0.57 -12.48 -15.27
C ALA A 205 -0.51 -12.08 -16.76
N ALA A 206 -1.38 -11.13 -17.17
CA ALA A 206 -1.29 -10.49 -18.48
C ALA A 206 0.05 -9.77 -18.65
N PRO A 207 0.65 -9.81 -19.85
CA PRO A 207 2.00 -9.31 -20.08
C PRO A 207 2.10 -7.78 -20.11
N ASN A 208 3.35 -7.28 -20.14
CA ASN A 208 3.72 -5.87 -20.31
C ASN A 208 3.13 -4.94 -19.24
N GLN A 209 3.11 -5.39 -17.98
CA GLN A 209 2.65 -4.60 -16.83
C GLN A 209 3.68 -4.64 -15.71
N VAL A 210 3.76 -3.53 -14.97
CA VAL A 210 4.51 -3.40 -13.72
C VAL A 210 3.56 -2.83 -12.68
N HIS A 211 3.34 -3.58 -11.62
CA HIS A 211 2.46 -3.18 -10.51
C HIS A 211 3.29 -2.78 -9.30
N THR A 212 2.99 -1.64 -8.70
CA THR A 212 3.67 -1.18 -7.48
C THR A 212 2.69 -1.05 -6.33
N ARG A 213 3.13 -1.45 -5.14
CA ARG A 213 2.33 -1.38 -3.91
C ARG A 213 3.20 -0.96 -2.74
N SER A 214 2.63 -0.16 -1.87
CA SER A 214 3.27 0.22 -0.62
C SER A 214 2.34 -0.12 0.54
N TYR A 215 2.80 -1.03 1.42
CA TYR A 215 2.09 -1.41 2.62
C TYR A 215 3.01 -1.17 3.82
N ARG A 216 2.63 -0.23 4.70
CA ARG A 216 3.47 0.19 5.83
C ARG A 216 4.89 0.58 5.37
N ASN A 217 5.90 -0.18 5.78
CA ASN A 217 7.31 0.03 5.44
C ASN A 217 7.80 -0.86 4.29
N GLU A 218 6.90 -1.59 3.63
CA GLU A 218 7.25 -2.47 2.52
C GLU A 218 6.79 -1.86 1.20
N TYR A 219 7.66 -1.84 0.21
CA TYR A 219 7.39 -1.41 -1.14
C TYR A 219 7.60 -2.60 -2.09
N PHE A 220 6.55 -2.97 -2.78
CA PHE A 220 6.52 -4.11 -3.68
C PHE A 220 6.43 -3.67 -5.13
N VAL A 221 7.17 -4.37 -5.98
CA VAL A 221 7.07 -4.28 -7.43
C VAL A 221 6.76 -5.68 -7.96
N VAL A 222 5.71 -5.84 -8.74
CA VAL A 222 5.39 -7.09 -9.44
C VAL A 222 5.53 -6.85 -10.92
N VAL A 223 6.47 -7.54 -11.55
CA VAL A 223 6.71 -7.48 -12.99
C VAL A 223 6.04 -8.68 -13.66
N THR A 224 5.27 -8.43 -14.72
CA THR A 224 4.59 -9.47 -15.49
C THR A 224 5.39 -9.88 -16.72
N PRO A 225 5.00 -10.94 -17.45
CA PRO A 225 5.75 -11.37 -18.63
C PRO A 225 5.95 -10.24 -19.64
N ALA A 226 7.17 -10.16 -20.19
CA ALA A 226 7.50 -9.20 -21.23
C ALA A 226 8.58 -9.79 -22.16
N ALA A 227 8.60 -9.36 -23.41
CA ALA A 227 9.64 -9.75 -24.36
C ALA A 227 11.04 -9.37 -23.83
N GLU A 228 11.17 -8.15 -23.30
CA GLU A 228 12.37 -7.67 -22.61
C GLU A 228 12.02 -7.14 -21.23
N PRO A 229 12.90 -7.31 -20.20
CA PRO A 229 12.72 -6.76 -18.87
C PRO A 229 12.57 -5.24 -18.92
N ASP A 230 11.50 -4.70 -18.35
CA ASP A 230 11.31 -3.26 -18.19
C ASP A 230 12.02 -2.75 -16.93
N ILE A 231 13.31 -2.47 -17.11
CA ILE A 231 14.18 -1.98 -16.03
C ILE A 231 13.91 -0.51 -15.71
N ASP A 232 13.42 0.26 -16.67
CA ASP A 232 13.09 1.67 -16.46
C ASP A 232 11.93 1.82 -15.47
N SER A 233 10.89 1.02 -15.62
CA SER A 233 9.78 1.00 -14.64
C SER A 233 10.20 0.49 -13.26
N VAL A 234 11.10 -0.49 -13.18
CA VAL A 234 11.66 -0.95 -11.89
C VAL A 234 12.49 0.15 -11.22
N ARG A 235 13.33 0.86 -12.00
CA ARG A 235 14.11 2.01 -11.51
C ARG A 235 13.19 3.13 -11.02
N HIS A 236 12.15 3.44 -11.77
CA HIS A 236 11.13 4.42 -11.41
C HIS A 236 10.45 4.08 -10.08
N ALA A 237 10.02 2.82 -9.91
CA ALA A 237 9.46 2.33 -8.67
C ALA A 237 10.44 2.43 -7.48
N TYR A 238 11.73 2.18 -7.72
CA TYR A 238 12.75 2.34 -6.69
C TYR A 238 12.97 3.80 -6.31
N LEU A 239 12.87 4.72 -7.27
CA LEU A 239 12.90 6.16 -6.98
C LEU A 239 11.70 6.59 -6.14
N HIS A 240 10.49 6.07 -6.37
CA HIS A 240 9.36 6.28 -5.49
C HIS A 240 9.64 5.80 -4.06
N PHE A 241 10.14 4.57 -3.90
CA PHE A 241 10.51 4.05 -2.58
C PHE A 241 11.47 4.98 -1.82
N MET A 242 12.40 5.62 -2.53
CA MET A 242 13.41 6.52 -1.93
C MET A 242 12.89 7.94 -1.70
N LEU A 243 12.00 8.44 -2.54
CA LEU A 243 11.64 9.87 -2.59
C LEU A 243 10.26 10.19 -2.01
N ASP A 244 9.28 9.28 -2.03
CA ASP A 244 7.92 9.51 -1.51
C ASP A 244 7.88 10.02 -0.06
N PRO A 245 8.78 9.61 0.85
CA PRO A 245 8.77 10.13 2.21
C PRO A 245 9.21 11.59 2.34
N LEU A 246 9.91 12.17 1.34
CA LEU A 246 10.51 13.49 1.46
C LEU A 246 9.49 14.63 1.49
N PRO A 247 8.48 14.70 0.60
CA PRO A 247 7.44 15.72 0.64
C PRO A 247 6.68 15.77 1.96
N VAL A 248 6.41 14.61 2.55
CA VAL A 248 5.74 14.52 3.86
C VAL A 248 6.64 15.07 4.96
N ARG A 249 7.92 14.67 4.94
CA ARG A 249 8.90 15.09 5.95
C ARG A 249 9.18 16.59 5.90
N TYR A 250 9.17 17.18 4.71
CA TYR A 250 9.51 18.58 4.47
C TYR A 250 8.32 19.39 3.91
N ALA A 251 7.12 19.07 4.39
CA ALA A 251 5.88 19.65 3.88
C ALA A 251 5.85 21.18 3.95
N GLN A 252 6.38 21.77 5.03
CA GLN A 252 6.38 23.23 5.21
C GLN A 252 7.19 23.98 4.13
N GLU A 253 8.32 23.42 3.72
CA GLU A 253 9.15 23.99 2.65
C GLU A 253 8.48 23.81 1.29
N LEU A 254 7.89 22.65 1.06
CA LEU A 254 7.23 22.33 -0.20
C LEU A 254 5.97 23.16 -0.40
N ASP A 255 5.15 23.35 0.63
CA ASP A 255 3.90 24.12 0.55
C ASP A 255 4.11 25.59 0.14
N LYS A 256 5.29 26.16 0.40
CA LYS A 256 5.65 27.50 -0.11
C LYS A 256 5.69 27.57 -1.63
N LYS A 257 5.79 26.43 -2.31
CA LYS A 257 5.84 26.30 -3.77
C LYS A 257 4.51 25.84 -4.39
N ARG A 258 3.48 25.61 -3.56
CA ARG A 258 2.15 25.11 -3.96
C ARG A 258 1.49 25.90 -5.12
N PRO A 259 1.59 27.25 -5.22
CA PRO A 259 0.95 27.97 -6.33
C PRO A 259 1.34 27.51 -7.73
N ILE A 260 2.44 26.75 -7.88
CA ILE A 260 2.85 26.20 -9.18
C ILE A 260 1.90 25.10 -9.68
N ILE A 261 1.13 24.42 -8.80
CA ILE A 261 0.21 23.36 -9.21
C ILE A 261 -0.86 23.87 -10.18
N ASP A 262 -1.23 25.16 -10.09
CA ASP A 262 -2.26 25.75 -10.94
C ASP A 262 -1.92 25.64 -12.44
N PHE A 263 -0.64 25.67 -12.78
CA PHE A 263 -0.19 25.45 -14.17
C PHE A 263 -0.44 24.02 -14.64
N ALA A 264 -0.39 23.04 -13.74
CA ALA A 264 -0.63 21.63 -14.08
C ALA A 264 -2.11 21.35 -14.42
N LEU A 265 -3.04 22.20 -13.97
CA LEU A 265 -4.48 22.06 -14.27
C LEU A 265 -4.76 22.12 -15.78
N GLY A 266 -3.96 22.88 -16.52
CA GLY A 266 -4.08 23.00 -17.98
C GLY A 266 -3.55 21.80 -18.79
N ALA A 267 -2.91 20.82 -18.15
CA ALA A 267 -2.34 19.65 -18.83
C ALA A 267 -3.41 18.58 -19.11
N PRO A 268 -3.78 18.30 -20.38
CA PRO A 268 -4.94 17.46 -20.71
C PRO A 268 -4.75 15.98 -20.37
N PHE A 269 -3.50 15.49 -20.34
CA PHE A 269 -3.18 14.08 -20.12
C PHE A 269 -2.54 13.80 -18.75
N LEU A 270 -2.38 14.81 -17.91
CA LEU A 270 -1.97 14.62 -16.53
C LEU A 270 -3.16 14.06 -15.74
N GLU A 271 -2.93 12.97 -15.02
CA GLU A 271 -3.97 12.35 -14.19
C GLU A 271 -4.46 13.30 -13.08
N ASP A 272 -5.74 13.28 -12.77
CA ASP A 272 -6.35 14.27 -11.86
C ASP A 272 -5.80 14.20 -10.44
N TYR A 273 -5.36 13.05 -9.99
CA TYR A 273 -4.72 12.92 -8.67
C TYR A 273 -3.39 13.70 -8.56
N TYR A 274 -2.66 13.94 -9.65
CA TYR A 274 -1.51 14.86 -9.64
C TYR A 274 -1.92 16.31 -9.61
N LYS A 275 -3.08 16.66 -10.17
CA LYS A 275 -3.60 18.02 -10.18
C LYS A 275 -4.14 18.46 -8.81
N THR A 276 -4.51 17.50 -7.96
CA THR A 276 -5.10 17.74 -6.64
C THR A 276 -4.12 17.50 -5.49
N ASP A 277 -3.08 16.71 -5.70
CA ASP A 277 -2.08 16.33 -4.68
C ASP A 277 -0.69 16.91 -5.04
N PHE A 278 -0.40 18.09 -4.50
CA PHE A 278 0.87 18.80 -4.78
C PHE A 278 2.12 18.02 -4.32
N PRO A 279 2.17 17.41 -3.13
CA PRO A 279 3.27 16.52 -2.74
C PRO A 279 3.55 15.42 -3.75
N ARG A 280 2.51 14.77 -4.26
CA ARG A 280 2.62 13.71 -5.26
C ARG A 280 3.15 14.23 -6.60
N LEU A 281 2.60 15.36 -7.07
CA LEU A 281 3.10 16.03 -8.28
C LEU A 281 4.58 16.37 -8.14
N ALA A 282 4.99 16.95 -7.00
CA ALA A 282 6.36 17.34 -6.74
C ALA A 282 7.31 16.12 -6.72
N THR A 283 6.89 15.01 -6.10
CA THR A 283 7.66 13.76 -6.10
C THR A 283 7.88 13.26 -7.51
N GLU A 284 6.82 13.15 -8.29
CA GLU A 284 6.90 12.66 -9.66
C GLU A 284 7.78 13.57 -10.54
N CYS A 285 7.65 14.89 -10.39
CA CYS A 285 8.55 15.84 -11.06
C CYS A 285 10.02 15.64 -10.68
N LEU A 286 10.30 15.36 -9.40
CA LEU A 286 11.66 15.09 -8.94
C LEU A 286 12.18 13.76 -9.50
N ILE A 287 11.36 12.70 -9.50
CA ILE A 287 11.71 11.41 -10.09
C ILE A 287 12.11 11.59 -11.55
N LYS A 288 11.27 12.25 -12.35
CA LYS A 288 11.57 12.52 -13.78
C LYS A 288 12.82 13.36 -13.97
N ALA A 289 13.08 14.31 -13.07
CA ALA A 289 14.31 15.08 -13.10
C ALA A 289 15.54 14.20 -12.79
N VAL A 290 15.46 13.31 -11.79
CA VAL A 290 16.55 12.38 -11.47
C VAL A 290 16.76 11.39 -12.63
N GLU A 291 15.71 10.83 -13.20
CA GLU A 291 15.80 9.95 -14.37
C GLU A 291 16.49 10.65 -15.56
N ALA A 292 16.12 11.89 -15.83
CA ALA A 292 16.80 12.69 -16.86
C ALA A 292 18.29 12.91 -16.52
N ARG A 293 18.65 13.14 -15.25
CA ARG A 293 20.07 13.30 -14.83
C ARG A 293 20.87 12.02 -14.96
N LEU A 294 20.24 10.86 -14.70
CA LEU A 294 20.85 9.52 -14.86
C LEU A 294 21.00 9.12 -16.33
N ALA A 295 20.21 9.71 -17.24
CA ALA A 295 20.27 9.44 -18.66
C ALA A 295 21.53 10.06 -19.35
N PRO A 296 21.93 9.55 -20.53
CA PRO A 296 22.97 10.16 -21.34
C PRO A 296 22.72 11.65 -21.57
N ALA A 297 23.78 12.46 -21.59
CA ALA A 297 23.68 13.92 -21.70
C ALA A 297 22.83 14.39 -22.89
N SER A 298 22.90 13.67 -24.04
CA SER A 298 22.13 13.96 -25.24
C SER A 298 20.61 13.77 -25.07
N ALA A 299 20.15 12.90 -24.15
CA ALA A 299 18.74 12.63 -23.95
C ALA A 299 18.08 13.55 -22.89
N ARG A 300 18.88 14.13 -21.99
CA ARG A 300 18.40 14.87 -20.79
C ARG A 300 17.38 15.94 -21.11
N GLN A 301 17.72 16.84 -22.04
CA GLN A 301 16.86 17.96 -22.40
C GLN A 301 15.53 17.50 -23.02
N GLY A 302 15.57 16.44 -23.84
CA GLY A 302 14.37 15.85 -24.43
C GLY A 302 13.45 15.24 -23.36
N MET A 303 14.00 14.50 -22.39
CA MET A 303 13.24 13.93 -21.28
C MET A 303 12.59 15.01 -20.40
N ILE A 304 13.32 16.07 -20.07
CA ILE A 304 12.79 17.19 -19.28
C ILE A 304 11.65 17.90 -20.05
N ALA A 305 11.84 18.16 -21.33
CA ALA A 305 10.82 18.80 -22.16
C ALA A 305 9.57 17.92 -22.33
N GLN A 306 9.75 16.61 -22.48
CA GLN A 306 8.65 15.64 -22.55
C GLN A 306 7.85 15.63 -21.22
N ALA A 307 8.53 15.54 -20.07
CA ALA A 307 7.88 15.56 -18.77
C ALA A 307 7.10 16.88 -18.56
N LEU A 308 7.69 18.01 -18.89
CA LEU A 308 7.02 19.31 -18.82
C LEU A 308 5.78 19.36 -19.72
N GLY A 309 5.89 18.87 -20.95
CA GLY A 309 4.75 18.77 -21.90
C GLY A 309 3.62 17.87 -21.41
N GLN A 310 3.92 16.87 -20.58
CA GLN A 310 2.94 16.00 -19.94
C GLN A 310 2.25 16.62 -18.72
N GLY A 311 2.74 17.77 -18.23
CA GLY A 311 2.18 18.47 -17.07
C GLY A 311 3.00 18.36 -15.79
N PHE A 312 4.16 17.69 -15.80
CA PHE A 312 5.07 17.61 -14.66
C PHE A 312 5.89 18.92 -14.53
N VAL A 313 5.18 19.96 -14.13
CA VAL A 313 5.60 21.36 -14.24
C VAL A 313 6.86 21.73 -13.43
N LEU A 314 7.18 21.00 -12.36
CA LEU A 314 8.38 21.23 -11.55
C LEU A 314 9.63 20.49 -12.05
N THR A 315 9.51 19.59 -13.04
CA THR A 315 10.64 18.81 -13.54
C THR A 315 11.82 19.66 -13.99
N PRO A 316 11.64 20.77 -14.74
CA PRO A 316 12.77 21.62 -15.12
C PRO A 316 13.45 22.31 -13.93
N ALA A 317 12.68 22.79 -12.96
CA ALA A 317 13.21 23.42 -11.76
C ALA A 317 14.06 22.45 -10.91
N PHE A 318 13.56 21.23 -10.73
CA PHE A 318 14.32 20.17 -10.06
C PHE A 318 15.58 19.78 -10.84
N ALA A 319 15.49 19.62 -12.16
CA ALA A 319 16.64 19.28 -13.00
C ALA A 319 17.74 20.37 -12.92
N ASP A 320 17.36 21.65 -12.89
CA ASP A 320 18.27 22.77 -12.69
C ASP A 320 18.94 22.70 -11.30
N GLY A 321 18.15 22.46 -10.25
CA GLY A 321 18.65 22.37 -8.87
C GLY A 321 19.56 21.16 -8.65
N LEU A 322 19.31 20.04 -9.32
CA LEU A 322 20.14 18.83 -9.24
C LEU A 322 21.56 19.05 -9.78
N VAL A 323 21.79 20.03 -10.66
CA VAL A 323 23.16 20.40 -11.09
C VAL A 323 24.01 20.92 -9.91
N ALA A 324 23.39 21.65 -8.97
CA ALA A 324 24.07 22.09 -7.77
C ALA A 324 24.24 20.94 -6.76
N TYR A 325 23.23 20.07 -6.64
CA TYR A 325 23.31 18.85 -5.85
C TYR A 325 24.49 17.96 -6.24
N GLU A 326 24.75 17.77 -7.53
CA GLU A 326 25.84 16.94 -8.04
C GLU A 326 27.26 17.42 -7.64
N LYS A 327 27.39 18.71 -7.31
CA LYS A 327 28.68 19.34 -6.95
C LYS A 327 28.99 19.34 -5.45
N GLN A 328 28.10 18.82 -4.61
CA GLN A 328 28.28 18.75 -3.16
C GLN A 328 28.18 17.28 -2.68
N GLU A 329 28.56 16.99 -1.44
CA GLU A 329 28.69 15.61 -0.93
C GLU A 329 27.46 15.10 -0.17
N GLN A 330 26.57 15.97 0.24
CA GLN A 330 25.38 15.62 1.03
C GLN A 330 24.44 14.71 0.24
N SER A 331 23.82 13.71 0.89
CA SER A 331 22.83 12.86 0.22
C SER A 331 21.58 13.65 -0.16
N LEU A 332 20.87 13.21 -1.20
CA LEU A 332 19.67 13.92 -1.70
C LEU A 332 18.59 14.07 -0.62
N ARG A 333 18.45 13.08 0.25
CA ARG A 333 17.52 13.13 1.39
C ARG A 333 17.72 14.34 2.28
N PHE A 334 18.96 14.70 2.57
CA PHE A 334 19.29 15.88 3.40
C PHE A 334 19.39 17.16 2.60
N TYR A 335 19.68 17.07 1.31
CA TYR A 335 19.72 18.20 0.40
C TYR A 335 18.34 18.66 -0.07
N TYR A 336 17.31 17.82 0.04
CA TYR A 336 15.96 18.09 -0.45
C TYR A 336 15.38 19.44 -0.01
N PRO A 337 15.47 19.90 1.25
CA PRO A 337 15.00 21.23 1.64
C PRO A 337 15.69 22.36 0.87
N ALA A 338 17.00 22.28 0.64
CA ALA A 338 17.73 23.26 -0.15
C ALA A 338 17.33 23.22 -1.63
N LEU A 339 17.10 22.02 -2.17
CA LEU A 339 16.60 21.82 -3.53
C LEU A 339 15.24 22.50 -3.74
N VAL A 340 14.29 22.29 -2.81
CA VAL A 340 12.96 22.91 -2.84
C VAL A 340 13.06 24.44 -2.62
N ALA A 341 13.87 24.90 -1.67
CA ALA A 341 14.05 26.32 -1.41
C ALA A 341 14.59 27.07 -2.65
N GLY A 342 15.47 26.41 -3.41
CA GLY A 342 16.06 26.94 -4.64
C GLY A 342 15.09 27.16 -5.81
N ILE A 343 13.86 26.67 -5.72
CA ILE A 343 12.82 26.89 -6.74
C ILE A 343 12.39 28.37 -6.68
N ASP A 344 12.72 29.15 -7.70
CA ASP A 344 12.29 30.53 -7.84
C ASP A 344 10.92 30.60 -8.53
N LEU A 345 9.86 30.90 -7.74
CA LEU A 345 8.49 30.96 -8.23
C LEU A 345 8.30 31.94 -9.38
N LYS A 346 8.96 33.10 -9.36
CA LYS A 346 8.83 34.10 -10.43
C LYS A 346 9.43 33.60 -11.75
N ARG A 347 10.60 32.99 -11.68
CA ARG A 347 11.27 32.39 -12.84
C ARG A 347 10.43 31.27 -13.42
N GLU A 348 9.90 30.40 -12.55
CA GLU A 348 9.09 29.26 -12.98
C GLU A 348 7.74 29.72 -13.55
N THR A 349 7.08 30.72 -12.98
CA THR A 349 5.88 31.33 -13.57
C THR A 349 6.13 31.78 -15.01
N VAL A 350 7.20 32.52 -15.26
CA VAL A 350 7.55 33.00 -16.62
C VAL A 350 7.85 31.83 -17.56
N ARG A 351 8.45 30.74 -17.06
CA ARG A 351 8.70 29.53 -17.84
C ARG A 351 7.38 28.84 -18.20
N LEU A 352 6.49 28.70 -17.23
CA LEU A 352 5.24 27.96 -17.34
C LEU A 352 4.16 28.69 -18.15
N ASP A 353 4.15 30.01 -18.15
CA ASP A 353 3.28 30.83 -19.01
C ASP A 353 3.47 30.56 -20.53
N ARG A 354 4.61 29.97 -20.90
CA ARG A 354 4.96 29.67 -22.30
C ARG A 354 4.86 28.18 -22.63
N VAL A 355 4.43 27.36 -21.70
CA VAL A 355 4.37 25.89 -21.88
C VAL A 355 3.23 25.53 -22.84
N GLN A 356 3.56 24.70 -23.81
CA GLN A 356 2.57 24.00 -24.64
C GLN A 356 2.50 22.55 -24.17
N PHE A 357 1.38 22.19 -23.60
CA PHE A 357 1.15 20.80 -23.18
C PHE A 357 0.95 19.89 -24.37
N ALA A 358 1.33 18.62 -24.21
CA ALA A 358 1.14 17.59 -25.22
C ALA A 358 -0.35 17.42 -25.57
N THR A 359 -0.62 17.30 -26.86
CA THR A 359 -1.99 17.08 -27.40
C THR A 359 -2.26 15.61 -27.69
N GLN A 360 -1.27 14.73 -27.51
CA GLN A 360 -1.37 13.28 -27.68
C GLN A 360 -0.71 12.58 -26.49
N ARG A 361 -1.35 11.53 -25.99
CA ARG A 361 -0.77 10.69 -24.91
C ARG A 361 0.29 9.77 -25.51
N PRO A 362 1.52 9.78 -25.01
CA PRO A 362 2.50 8.78 -25.41
C PRO A 362 1.98 7.38 -25.07
N ALA A 363 2.06 6.44 -26.00
CA ALA A 363 1.76 5.04 -25.71
C ALA A 363 2.98 4.39 -25.03
N PRO A 364 2.91 4.01 -23.76
CA PRO A 364 4.00 3.31 -23.11
C PRO A 364 4.12 1.89 -23.64
N LYS A 365 5.35 1.36 -23.75
CA LYS A 365 5.62 -0.05 -24.10
C LYS A 365 5.16 -1.00 -23.00
N THR A 366 5.24 -0.57 -21.77
CA THR A 366 4.82 -1.28 -20.56
C THR A 366 3.87 -0.38 -19.77
N ARG A 367 2.79 -0.94 -19.27
CA ARG A 367 1.84 -0.22 -18.43
C ARG A 367 2.28 -0.32 -16.98
N MET A 368 2.69 0.81 -16.39
CA MET A 368 2.93 0.91 -14.95
C MET A 368 1.60 1.17 -14.24
N ILE A 369 1.31 0.40 -13.20
CA ILE A 369 0.07 0.46 -12.42
C ILE A 369 0.44 0.70 -10.96
N GLU A 370 0.45 1.96 -10.56
CA GLU A 370 0.85 2.35 -9.22
C GLU A 370 -0.21 1.96 -8.18
N ARG A 371 -1.47 2.09 -8.53
CA ARG A 371 -2.60 1.69 -7.67
C ARG A 371 -3.85 1.52 -8.53
N ALA A 372 -4.56 0.42 -8.37
CA ALA A 372 -5.93 0.37 -8.85
C ALA A 372 -6.78 1.23 -7.91
N VAL A 373 -7.42 2.26 -8.44
CA VAL A 373 -8.55 2.89 -7.76
C VAL A 373 -9.70 1.90 -7.93
N VAL A 374 -9.91 1.05 -6.92
CA VAL A 374 -11.08 0.20 -6.87
C VAL A 374 -12.23 1.09 -6.43
N GLU A 375 -13.16 1.35 -7.33
CA GLU A 375 -14.41 1.97 -6.92
C GLU A 375 -15.18 0.96 -6.07
N PRO A 376 -15.50 1.28 -4.82
CA PRO A 376 -16.29 0.40 -3.99
C PRO A 376 -17.66 0.15 -4.65
N THR A 377 -18.15 -1.09 -4.52
CA THR A 377 -19.46 -1.50 -5.02
C THR A 377 -20.35 -1.93 -3.85
N GLY A 378 -21.67 -1.96 -4.07
CA GLY A 378 -22.62 -2.39 -3.04
C GLY A 378 -22.56 -1.56 -1.77
N PRO A 379 -22.72 -2.16 -0.58
CA PRO A 379 -22.79 -1.44 0.70
C PRO A 379 -21.60 -0.52 0.98
N ARG A 380 -20.40 -0.85 0.50
CA ARG A 380 -19.21 -0.01 0.68
C ARG A 380 -19.29 1.27 -0.16
N LYS A 381 -19.86 1.20 -1.36
CA LYS A 381 -20.11 2.38 -2.19
C LYS A 381 -21.11 3.32 -1.50
N THR A 382 -22.19 2.77 -0.97
CA THR A 382 -23.20 3.53 -0.21
C THR A 382 -22.57 4.23 1.00
N LEU A 383 -21.65 3.57 1.72
CA LEU A 383 -20.90 4.19 2.82
C LEU A 383 -20.03 5.35 2.33
N GLU A 384 -19.27 5.16 1.25
CA GLU A 384 -18.36 6.20 0.73
C GLU A 384 -19.14 7.43 0.23
N GLU A 385 -20.27 7.22 -0.45
CA GLU A 385 -21.13 8.29 -0.91
C GLU A 385 -21.73 9.07 0.27
N ALA A 386 -22.17 8.37 1.34
CA ALA A 386 -22.65 9.01 2.55
C ALA A 386 -21.56 9.82 3.27
N GLU A 387 -20.33 9.29 3.33
CA GLU A 387 -19.16 10.00 3.90
C GLU A 387 -18.81 11.25 3.06
N LYS A 388 -18.82 11.15 1.71
CA LYS A 388 -18.60 12.29 0.82
C LYS A 388 -19.60 13.42 1.08
N LEU A 389 -20.88 13.09 1.24
CA LEU A 389 -21.95 14.06 1.54
C LEU A 389 -21.77 14.68 2.93
N TYR A 390 -21.37 13.89 3.92
CA TYR A 390 -21.10 14.37 5.28
C TYR A 390 -19.94 15.37 5.34
N PHE A 391 -18.90 15.15 4.57
CA PHE A 391 -17.70 16.01 4.52
C PHE A 391 -17.72 17.06 3.40
N ALA A 392 -18.79 17.15 2.63
CA ALA A 392 -18.95 18.19 1.60
C ALA A 392 -18.93 19.61 2.21
N GLU A 393 -18.60 20.59 1.41
CA GLU A 393 -18.63 22.01 1.79
C GLU A 393 -19.59 22.80 0.87
N PRO A 394 -20.79 23.16 1.34
CA PRO A 394 -21.39 22.86 2.65
C PRO A 394 -21.79 21.38 2.80
N PRO A 395 -21.82 20.84 4.04
CA PRO A 395 -22.18 19.44 4.27
C PRO A 395 -23.67 19.19 3.98
N ASP A 396 -23.93 18.11 3.26
CA ASP A 396 -25.31 17.65 2.97
C ASP A 396 -25.71 16.57 3.97
N LEU A 397 -26.14 17.02 5.15
CA LEU A 397 -26.44 16.14 6.27
C LEU A 397 -27.67 15.26 6.05
N GLU A 398 -28.66 15.76 5.29
CA GLU A 398 -29.88 14.98 5.03
C GLU A 398 -29.61 13.80 4.09
N ASN A 399 -28.90 14.05 2.99
CA ASN A 399 -28.55 12.98 2.07
C ASN A 399 -27.48 12.04 2.67
N ALA A 400 -26.55 12.53 3.47
CA ALA A 400 -25.62 11.69 4.23
C ALA A 400 -26.37 10.76 5.18
N LYS A 401 -27.36 11.27 5.94
CA LYS A 401 -28.22 10.48 6.81
C LYS A 401 -28.98 9.41 6.03
N ALA A 402 -29.57 9.79 4.90
CA ALA A 402 -30.26 8.83 4.05
C ALA A 402 -29.34 7.71 3.55
N GLY A 403 -28.11 8.05 3.16
CA GLY A 403 -27.09 7.08 2.74
C GLY A 403 -26.71 6.10 3.86
N TYR A 404 -26.46 6.58 5.08
CA TYR A 404 -26.17 5.67 6.22
C TYR A 404 -27.38 4.78 6.58
N LEU A 405 -28.59 5.29 6.49
CA LEU A 405 -29.79 4.47 6.71
C LEU A 405 -29.98 3.43 5.61
N GLN A 406 -29.64 3.77 4.37
CA GLN A 406 -29.67 2.82 3.26
C GLN A 406 -28.62 1.72 3.45
N LEU A 407 -27.40 2.08 3.86
CA LEU A 407 -26.35 1.12 4.20
C LEU A 407 -26.81 0.07 5.22
N LEU A 408 -27.51 0.49 6.29
CA LEU A 408 -28.08 -0.43 7.30
C LEU A 408 -29.08 -1.43 6.72
N LYS A 409 -29.75 -1.08 5.60
CA LYS A 409 -30.69 -2.00 4.92
C LYS A 409 -29.97 -2.95 3.95
N GLU A 410 -28.84 -2.52 3.41
CA GLU A 410 -28.08 -3.26 2.39
C GLU A 410 -27.15 -4.30 2.97
N THR A 411 -26.74 -4.19 4.25
CA THR A 411 -25.73 -5.06 4.84
C THR A 411 -26.13 -5.66 6.17
N THR A 412 -25.75 -6.91 6.37
CA THR A 412 -25.75 -7.59 7.69
C THR A 412 -24.36 -7.67 8.31
N ASP A 413 -23.34 -7.15 7.60
CA ASP A 413 -21.96 -7.07 8.08
C ASP A 413 -21.88 -6.10 9.24
N LYS A 414 -21.53 -6.59 10.41
CA LYS A 414 -21.49 -5.82 11.66
C LYS A 414 -20.50 -4.66 11.62
N PRO A 415 -19.25 -4.80 11.14
CA PRO A 415 -18.34 -3.66 10.98
C PRO A 415 -18.89 -2.54 10.08
N LEU A 416 -19.57 -2.87 8.97
CA LEU A 416 -20.20 -1.86 8.12
C LEU A 416 -21.42 -1.22 8.79
N GLN A 417 -22.21 -2.00 9.52
CA GLN A 417 -23.30 -1.45 10.35
C GLN A 417 -22.77 -0.50 11.42
N ALA A 418 -21.65 -0.84 12.06
CA ALA A 418 -21.00 0.04 13.03
C ALA A 418 -20.61 1.38 12.40
N LYS A 419 -20.01 1.37 11.20
CA LYS A 419 -19.69 2.60 10.45
C LYS A 419 -20.93 3.43 10.12
N ALA A 420 -22.04 2.78 9.75
CA ALA A 420 -23.30 3.46 9.48
C ALA A 420 -23.89 4.12 10.75
N TYR A 421 -23.94 3.40 11.87
CA TYR A 421 -24.40 3.97 13.14
C TYR A 421 -23.50 5.11 13.61
N TYR A 422 -22.19 4.98 13.48
CA TYR A 422 -21.24 6.05 13.77
C TYR A 422 -21.45 7.28 12.88
N GLY A 423 -21.70 7.09 11.58
CA GLY A 423 -22.04 8.16 10.65
C GLY A 423 -23.32 8.89 11.04
N LEU A 424 -24.38 8.14 11.38
CA LEU A 424 -25.65 8.68 11.86
C LEU A 424 -25.48 9.47 13.17
N ALA A 425 -24.65 8.96 14.10
CA ALA A 425 -24.35 9.66 15.34
C ALA A 425 -23.67 11.01 15.11
N ARG A 426 -22.71 11.07 14.17
CA ARG A 426 -22.05 12.33 13.80
C ARG A 426 -23.05 13.33 13.15
N VAL A 427 -23.98 12.83 12.33
CA VAL A 427 -25.06 13.67 11.77
C VAL A 427 -25.92 14.23 12.90
N ALA A 428 -26.37 13.40 13.86
CA ALA A 428 -27.17 13.82 14.99
C ALA A 428 -26.44 14.89 15.83
N LEU A 429 -25.14 14.73 16.09
CA LEU A 429 -24.32 15.74 16.77
C LEU A 429 -24.28 17.08 16.04
N ARG A 430 -24.19 17.07 14.70
CA ARG A 430 -24.23 18.31 13.89
C ARG A 430 -25.63 18.94 13.86
N GLN A 431 -26.67 18.13 14.03
CA GLN A 431 -28.06 18.59 14.13
C GLN A 431 -28.42 19.01 15.57
N ASN A 432 -27.46 18.98 16.51
CA ASN A 432 -27.64 19.31 17.92
C ASN A 432 -28.66 18.41 18.66
N ASP A 433 -28.62 17.10 18.31
CA ASP A 433 -29.43 16.05 18.95
C ASP A 433 -28.50 15.07 19.70
N PRO A 434 -28.10 15.41 20.95
CA PRO A 434 -27.17 14.60 21.74
C PRO A 434 -27.78 13.26 22.17
N ASP A 435 -29.09 13.20 22.40
CA ASP A 435 -29.76 11.99 22.86
C ASP A 435 -29.79 10.92 21.76
N ALA A 436 -30.13 11.31 20.52
CA ALA A 436 -30.03 10.42 19.39
C ALA A 436 -28.58 10.00 19.12
N ALA A 437 -27.63 10.92 19.26
CA ALA A 437 -26.21 10.62 19.07
C ALA A 437 -25.71 9.58 20.07
N GLU A 438 -26.05 9.70 21.36
CA GLU A 438 -25.64 8.72 22.39
C GLU A 438 -26.18 7.32 22.09
N GLN A 439 -27.46 7.21 21.71
CA GLN A 439 -28.08 5.93 21.32
C GLN A 439 -27.39 5.29 20.12
N LEU A 440 -27.07 6.10 19.11
CA LEU A 440 -26.40 5.62 17.89
C LEU A 440 -24.94 5.20 18.16
N LEU A 441 -24.23 5.94 19.03
CA LEU A 441 -22.89 5.56 19.46
C LEU A 441 -22.91 4.26 20.28
N ALA A 442 -23.92 4.04 21.11
CA ALA A 442 -24.09 2.75 21.79
C ALA A 442 -24.27 1.60 20.80
N LYS A 443 -25.16 1.77 19.78
CA LYS A 443 -25.33 0.78 18.70
C LYS A 443 -24.06 0.55 17.91
N THR A 444 -23.23 1.58 17.71
CA THR A 444 -21.92 1.44 17.09
C THR A 444 -21.06 0.44 17.85
N LEU A 445 -20.98 0.54 19.16
CA LEU A 445 -20.18 -0.38 19.99
C LEU A 445 -20.73 -1.82 20.00
N GLU A 446 -22.04 -1.98 19.91
CA GLU A 446 -22.72 -3.28 19.83
C GLU A 446 -22.46 -3.99 18.48
N SER A 447 -22.12 -3.25 17.45
CA SER A 447 -21.94 -3.75 16.08
C SER A 447 -20.49 -4.11 15.73
N GLU A 448 -19.69 -4.46 16.72
CA GLU A 448 -18.30 -4.94 16.54
C GLU A 448 -17.44 -4.00 15.64
N PRO A 449 -17.31 -2.72 16.00
CA PRO A 449 -16.61 -1.74 15.20
C PRO A 449 -15.12 -2.03 15.09
N ASP A 450 -14.50 -1.64 13.98
CA ASP A 450 -13.05 -1.59 13.84
C ASP A 450 -12.41 -0.67 14.90
N PRO A 451 -11.09 -0.83 15.21
CA PRO A 451 -10.43 -0.07 16.27
C PRO A 451 -10.52 1.45 16.12
N GLN A 452 -10.51 1.95 14.89
CA GLN A 452 -10.64 3.39 14.62
C GLN A 452 -12.04 3.90 14.97
N THR A 453 -13.08 3.25 14.45
CA THR A 453 -14.48 3.56 14.71
C THR A 453 -14.80 3.44 16.21
N LYS A 454 -14.30 2.36 16.86
CA LYS A 454 -14.46 2.12 18.28
C LYS A 454 -13.85 3.24 19.15
N ALA A 455 -12.62 3.64 18.83
CA ALA A 455 -11.91 4.67 19.57
C ALA A 455 -12.60 6.05 19.46
N TRP A 456 -12.97 6.45 18.26
CA TRP A 456 -13.69 7.70 18.08
C TRP A 456 -15.08 7.68 18.70
N THR A 457 -15.79 6.55 18.67
CA THR A 457 -17.08 6.36 19.35
C THR A 457 -16.92 6.62 20.85
N ALA A 458 -15.90 6.03 21.48
CA ALA A 458 -15.62 6.24 22.89
C ALA A 458 -15.28 7.71 23.22
N VAL A 459 -14.50 8.39 22.34
CA VAL A 459 -14.20 9.82 22.48
C VAL A 459 -15.47 10.68 22.41
N TYR A 460 -16.39 10.39 21.46
CA TYR A 460 -17.63 11.15 21.35
C TYR A 460 -18.57 10.89 22.54
N LEU A 461 -18.67 9.66 23.02
CA LEU A 461 -19.41 9.36 24.25
C LEU A 461 -18.81 10.09 25.48
N GLY A 462 -17.49 10.17 25.57
CA GLY A 462 -16.80 10.95 26.60
C GLY A 462 -17.17 12.44 26.52
N ARG A 463 -17.20 13.02 25.33
CA ARG A 463 -17.62 14.42 25.12
C ARG A 463 -19.09 14.68 25.46
N LEU A 464 -19.98 13.73 25.18
CA LEU A 464 -21.38 13.82 25.56
C LEU A 464 -21.54 13.79 27.10
N SER A 465 -20.86 12.85 27.79
CA SER A 465 -20.87 12.81 29.26
C SER A 465 -20.24 14.07 29.88
N GLU A 466 -19.18 14.62 29.26
CA GLU A 466 -18.60 15.91 29.69
C GLU A 466 -19.61 17.05 29.57
N ALA A 467 -20.33 17.15 28.42
CA ALA A 467 -21.35 18.17 28.20
C ALA A 467 -22.55 18.02 29.14
N ALA A 468 -22.89 16.80 29.56
CA ALA A 468 -23.91 16.50 30.55
C ALA A 468 -23.47 16.76 31.98
N GLY A 469 -22.18 17.10 32.24
CA GLY A 469 -21.62 17.28 33.58
C GLY A 469 -21.29 15.97 34.30
N GLU A 470 -21.34 14.82 33.62
CA GLU A 470 -21.06 13.49 34.15
C GLU A 470 -19.56 13.20 34.17
N ARG A 471 -18.82 13.87 35.05
CA ARG A 471 -17.35 13.89 35.02
C ARG A 471 -16.71 12.51 35.09
N GLU A 472 -17.17 11.65 35.98
CA GLU A 472 -16.59 10.32 36.18
C GLU A 472 -16.81 9.43 34.96
N ARG A 473 -18.02 9.46 34.40
CA ARG A 473 -18.39 8.73 33.18
C ARG A 473 -17.61 9.24 31.96
N ALA A 474 -17.38 10.54 31.85
CA ALA A 474 -16.56 11.10 30.79
C ALA A 474 -15.12 10.58 30.86
N ILE A 475 -14.49 10.56 32.04
CA ILE A 475 -13.14 10.02 32.26
C ILE A 475 -13.09 8.54 31.90
N GLU A 476 -14.06 7.74 32.35
CA GLU A 476 -14.16 6.32 32.00
C GLU A 476 -14.18 6.08 30.50
N ARG A 477 -15.01 6.84 29.78
CA ARG A 477 -15.14 6.75 28.32
C ARG A 477 -13.84 7.13 27.59
N TYR A 478 -13.15 8.17 28.03
CA TYR A 478 -11.86 8.56 27.46
C TYR A 478 -10.76 7.53 27.77
N GLN A 479 -10.74 6.96 29.00
CA GLN A 479 -9.81 5.87 29.35
C GLN A 479 -10.07 4.63 28.50
N PHE A 480 -11.32 4.29 28.26
CA PHE A 480 -11.68 3.21 27.35
C PHE A 480 -11.13 3.45 25.93
N ALA A 481 -11.23 4.68 25.39
CA ALA A 481 -10.64 5.01 24.11
C ALA A 481 -9.11 4.81 24.07
N LEU A 482 -8.41 5.14 25.16
CA LEU A 482 -6.96 4.94 25.27
C LEU A 482 -6.55 3.47 25.33
N ALA A 483 -7.40 2.62 25.91
CA ALA A 483 -7.14 1.19 26.08
C ALA A 483 -7.36 0.37 24.81
N ILE A 484 -7.98 0.94 23.76
CA ILE A 484 -8.26 0.22 22.52
C ILE A 484 -6.97 -0.01 21.75
N GLU A 485 -6.62 -1.29 21.58
CA GLU A 485 -5.49 -1.69 20.74
C GLU A 485 -5.75 -1.32 19.27
N GLY A 486 -4.78 -0.65 18.61
CA GLY A 486 -4.95 -0.15 17.24
C GLY A 486 -5.70 1.18 17.13
N ALA A 487 -6.06 1.83 18.23
CA ALA A 487 -6.67 3.17 18.18
C ALA A 487 -5.73 4.19 17.51
N PRO A 488 -6.25 5.05 16.60
CA PRO A 488 -5.46 6.10 15.95
C PRO A 488 -4.90 7.10 16.98
N GLU A 489 -3.68 7.60 16.75
CA GLU A 489 -3.06 8.55 17.68
C GLU A 489 -3.90 9.83 17.87
N LYS A 490 -4.58 10.29 16.83
CA LYS A 490 -5.52 11.43 16.93
C LYS A 490 -6.66 11.17 17.92
N ALA A 491 -7.21 9.96 17.95
CA ALA A 491 -8.27 9.60 18.89
C ALA A 491 -7.71 9.50 20.32
N ARG A 492 -6.52 8.93 20.49
CA ARG A 492 -5.82 8.88 21.78
C ARG A 492 -5.50 10.28 22.33
N GLN A 493 -5.02 11.18 21.45
CA GLN A 493 -4.76 12.56 21.82
C GLN A 493 -6.04 13.28 22.25
N ALA A 494 -7.14 13.12 21.51
CA ALA A 494 -8.44 13.69 21.87
C ALA A 494 -8.95 13.16 23.22
N ALA A 495 -8.75 11.88 23.50
CA ALA A 495 -9.11 11.28 24.79
C ALA A 495 -8.25 11.83 25.95
N ARG A 496 -6.93 11.98 25.78
CA ARG A 496 -6.05 12.60 26.79
C ARG A 496 -6.48 14.04 27.10
N GLN A 497 -6.70 14.85 26.06
CA GLN A 497 -7.18 16.23 26.22
C GLN A 497 -8.53 16.29 26.95
N GLY A 498 -9.45 15.36 26.66
CA GLY A 498 -10.72 15.24 27.36
C GLY A 498 -10.53 14.94 28.84
N ILE A 499 -9.65 14.00 29.21
CA ILE A 499 -9.33 13.70 30.62
C ILE A 499 -8.73 14.90 31.30
N GLU A 500 -7.75 15.58 30.72
CA GLU A 500 -7.11 16.78 31.27
C GLU A 500 -8.13 17.87 31.56
N LYS A 501 -9.02 18.16 30.59
CA LYS A 501 -10.08 19.17 30.72
C LYS A 501 -11.04 18.84 31.85
N VAL A 502 -11.54 17.60 31.93
CA VAL A 502 -12.50 17.15 32.94
C VAL A 502 -11.83 17.04 34.32
N SER A 503 -10.54 16.70 34.40
CA SER A 503 -9.81 16.57 35.65
C SER A 503 -9.44 17.91 36.31
N GLY A 504 -9.63 19.03 35.62
CA GLY A 504 -9.35 20.37 36.15
C GLY A 504 -7.87 20.67 36.32
N LYS A 505 -6.97 19.97 35.64
CA LYS A 505 -5.55 20.31 35.52
C LYS A 505 -5.38 21.37 34.43
N HIS A 506 -5.74 22.62 34.75
CA HIS A 506 -5.19 23.77 34.02
C HIS A 506 -3.96 24.21 34.82
N GLU A 507 -2.77 24.10 34.20
CA GLU A 507 -1.63 24.92 34.59
C GLU A 507 -1.84 26.35 34.08
#